data_6199a53bb6a0a285cb68d8701329d04d
#
_entry.id   6199a53bb6a0a285cb68d8701329d04d
#
_cell.length_a   1.000
_cell.length_b   1.000
_cell.length_c   1.000
_cell.angle_alpha   90.00
_cell.angle_beta   90.00
_cell.angle_gamma   90.00
#
_symmetry.space_group_name_H-M   'P 1'
#
loop_
_entity.id
_entity.type
_entity.pdbx_description
1 polymer ?
#
loop_
_entity_poly.entity_id
_entity_poly.type
_entity_poly.pdbx_seq_one_letter_code
_entity_poly.pdbx_strand_id
1 'polypeptide(L)' 'MTLKDLQAGKSGIVTSVEGEKALRRRLLEMGITPGTNITVKKIAPMGDPVELLLRGYVLTLRLEDAQKISIKETET' A
#
# COMPACT_ATOMS: atom_id res chain seq x y z
N MET A 1 -0.25 6.87 -9.94
CA MET A 1 -0.23 7.12 -8.48
C MET A 1 0.22 5.87 -7.75
N THR A 2 1.03 6.02 -6.73
CA THR A 2 1.46 4.91 -5.91
C THR A 2 0.88 5.05 -4.50
N LEU A 3 1.03 4.00 -3.71
CA LEU A 3 0.53 3.99 -2.34
C LEU A 3 1.16 5.11 -1.50
N LYS A 4 2.38 5.51 -1.84
CA LYS A 4 3.07 6.63 -1.19
C LYS A 4 2.27 7.93 -1.31
N ASP A 5 1.50 8.09 -2.37
CA ASP A 5 0.77 9.33 -2.64
C ASP A 5 -0.54 9.46 -1.87
N LEU A 6 -1.00 8.38 -1.25
CA LEU A 6 -2.24 8.40 -0.48
C LEU A 6 -2.03 9.04 0.90
N GLN A 7 -2.93 9.91 1.28
CA GLN A 7 -2.95 10.50 2.60
C GLN A 7 -3.65 9.58 3.60
N ALA A 8 -3.36 9.77 4.88
CA ALA A 8 -4.04 9.02 5.93
C ALA A 8 -5.55 9.20 5.82
N GLY A 9 -6.27 8.11 5.96
CA GLY A 9 -7.74 8.08 5.83
C GLY A 9 -8.24 7.85 4.41
N LYS A 10 -7.36 7.84 3.42
CA LYS A 10 -7.73 7.63 2.03
C LYS A 10 -7.52 6.18 1.61
N SER A 11 -8.26 5.77 0.59
CA SER A 11 -8.22 4.39 0.09
C SER A 11 -7.91 4.34 -1.40
N GLY A 12 -7.40 3.20 -1.83
CA GLY A 12 -7.14 2.96 -3.24
C GLY A 12 -7.18 1.47 -3.56
N ILE A 13 -7.37 1.18 -4.83
CA ILE A 13 -7.34 -0.19 -5.35
C ILE A 13 -5.97 -0.44 -5.97
N VAL A 14 -5.33 -1.54 -5.60
CA VAL A 14 -4.03 -1.91 -6.17
C VAL A 14 -4.23 -2.24 -7.65
N THR A 15 -3.43 -1.61 -8.51
CA THR A 15 -3.46 -1.89 -9.96
C THR A 15 -2.27 -2.74 -10.38
N SER A 16 -1.11 -2.52 -9.77
CA SER A 16 0.07 -3.34 -10.05
C SER A 16 1.07 -3.25 -8.91
N VAL A 17 1.93 -4.26 -8.82
CA VAL A 17 3.02 -4.30 -7.84
C VAL A 17 4.31 -4.43 -8.64
N GLU A 18 5.25 -3.51 -8.40
CA GLU A 18 6.50 -3.45 -9.14
C GLU A 18 7.70 -3.70 -8.22
N GLY A 19 8.90 -3.62 -8.79
CA GLY A 19 10.13 -3.82 -8.05
C GLY A 19 10.79 -5.16 -8.37
N GLU A 20 11.81 -5.49 -7.59
CA GLU A 20 12.54 -6.74 -7.77
C GLU A 20 11.63 -7.93 -7.50
N LYS A 21 11.97 -9.04 -8.14
CA LYS A 21 11.16 -10.25 -8.05
C LYS A 21 10.92 -10.70 -6.61
N ALA A 22 11.94 -10.66 -5.77
CA ALA A 22 11.81 -11.07 -4.37
C ALA A 22 10.87 -10.14 -3.58
N LEU A 23 11.01 -8.83 -3.78
CA LEU A 23 10.15 -7.84 -3.13
C LEU A 23 8.71 -8.00 -3.60
N ARG A 24 8.53 -8.12 -4.91
CA ARG A 24 7.22 -8.26 -5.50
C ARG A 24 6.51 -9.50 -4.96
N ARG A 25 7.22 -10.63 -4.88
CA ARG A 25 6.66 -11.86 -4.33
C ARG A 25 6.23 -11.65 -2.88
N ARG A 26 7.08 -11.02 -2.08
CA ARG A 26 6.78 -10.77 -0.67
C ARG A 26 5.53 -9.93 -0.52
N LEU A 27 5.40 -8.85 -1.30
CA LEU A 27 4.24 -7.98 -1.23
C LEU A 27 2.96 -8.74 -1.62
N LEU A 28 3.03 -9.56 -2.67
CA LEU A 28 1.91 -10.36 -3.10
C LEU A 28 1.48 -11.37 -2.03
N GLU A 29 2.46 -11.99 -1.37
CA GLU A 29 2.20 -12.95 -0.29
C GLU A 29 1.56 -12.28 0.93
N MET A 30 1.83 -10.99 1.12
CA MET A 30 1.22 -10.22 2.20
C MET A 30 -0.21 -9.80 1.89
N GLY A 31 -0.72 -10.15 0.71
CA GLY A 31 -2.08 -9.82 0.31
C GLY A 31 -2.20 -8.56 -0.53
N ILE A 32 -1.08 -7.94 -0.88
CA ILE A 32 -1.08 -6.74 -1.73
C ILE A 32 -1.10 -7.21 -3.17
N THR A 33 -2.28 -7.55 -3.65
CA THR A 33 -2.48 -8.07 -5.01
C THR A 33 -3.35 -7.13 -5.81
N PRO A 34 -3.24 -7.14 -7.15
CA PRO A 34 -4.12 -6.31 -7.99
C PRO A 34 -5.59 -6.55 -7.64
N GLY A 35 -6.33 -5.46 -7.52
CA GLY A 35 -7.74 -5.52 -7.12
C GLY A 35 -7.99 -5.38 -5.62
N THR A 36 -6.95 -5.43 -4.80
CA THR A 36 -7.11 -5.30 -3.36
C THR A 36 -7.36 -3.84 -2.99
N ASN A 37 -8.35 -3.61 -2.12
CA ASN A 37 -8.62 -2.28 -1.58
C ASN A 37 -7.75 -2.07 -0.34
N ILE A 38 -6.98 -0.98 -0.34
CA ILE A 38 -6.11 -0.63 0.78
C ILE A 38 -6.48 0.75 1.28
N THR A 39 -6.59 0.88 2.60
CA THR A 39 -6.78 2.18 3.25
C THR A 39 -5.51 2.53 4.01
N VAL A 40 -5.02 3.76 3.82
CA VAL A 40 -3.91 4.26 4.62
C VAL A 40 -4.48 4.66 5.97
N LYS A 41 -4.12 3.92 7.00
CA LYS A 41 -4.65 4.15 8.33
C LYS A 41 -3.87 5.23 9.06
N LYS A 42 -2.55 5.20 8.94
CA LYS A 42 -1.68 6.08 9.67
C LYS A 42 -0.32 6.20 8.98
N ILE A 43 0.26 7.39 9.05
CA ILE A 43 1.60 7.64 8.52
C ILE A 43 2.43 8.17 9.67
N ALA A 44 3.60 7.57 9.91
CA ALA A 44 4.49 8.02 10.97
C ALA A 44 4.91 9.48 10.74
N PRO A 45 5.26 10.23 11.80
CA PRO A 45 5.58 11.66 11.68
C PRO A 45 6.63 11.99 10.64
N MET A 46 7.57 11.09 10.39
CA MET A 46 8.63 11.30 9.39
C MET A 46 8.22 10.80 8.00
N GLY A 47 6.97 10.37 7.84
CA GLY A 47 6.49 9.82 6.58
C GLY A 47 6.75 8.33 6.40
N ASP A 48 7.40 7.68 7.36
CA ASP A 48 7.82 6.29 7.26
C ASP A 48 7.91 5.69 8.68
N PRO A 49 7.32 4.54 8.94
CA PRO A 49 6.56 3.67 8.03
C PRO A 49 5.11 4.10 7.84
N VAL A 50 4.43 3.40 6.93
CA VAL A 50 3.01 3.63 6.63
C VAL A 50 2.22 2.44 7.15
N GLU A 51 1.14 2.71 7.87
CA GLU A 51 0.26 1.67 8.40
C GLU A 51 -0.97 1.55 7.51
N LEU A 52 -1.23 0.35 7.02
CA LEU A 52 -2.27 0.07 6.05
C LEU A 52 -3.31 -0.87 6.61
N LEU A 53 -4.56 -0.68 6.18
CA LEU A 53 -5.65 -1.59 6.48
C LEU A 53 -6.08 -2.26 5.17
N LEU A 54 -6.05 -3.59 5.13
CA LEU A 54 -6.48 -4.37 3.99
C LEU A 54 -7.01 -5.72 4.46
N ARG A 55 -8.06 -6.20 3.80
CA ARG A 55 -8.65 -7.52 4.08
C ARG A 55 -8.92 -7.77 5.56
N GLY A 56 -9.22 -6.70 6.31
CA GLY A 56 -9.55 -6.82 7.73
C GLY A 56 -8.38 -6.91 8.68
N TYR A 57 -7.15 -6.70 8.21
CA TYR A 57 -6.00 -6.67 9.10
C TYR A 57 -5.11 -5.46 8.80
N VAL A 58 -4.24 -5.15 9.75
CA VAL A 58 -3.33 -4.00 9.67
C VAL A 58 -1.95 -4.49 9.30
N LEU A 59 -1.33 -3.79 8.37
CA LEU A 59 -0.01 -4.11 7.85
C LEU A 59 0.84 -2.84 7.84
N THR A 60 2.11 -2.95 8.23
CA THR A 60 3.04 -1.81 8.20
C THR A 60 4.03 -2.01 7.06
N LEU A 61 4.20 -0.97 6.25
CA LEU A 61 5.13 -0.98 5.12
C LEU A 61 6.08 0.20 5.21
N ARG A 62 7.31 -0.02 4.74
CA ARG A 62 8.23 1.08 4.55
C ARG A 62 7.81 1.90 3.35
N LEU A 63 8.09 3.19 3.41
CA LEU A 63 7.74 4.10 2.33
C LEU A 63 8.35 3.68 0.99
N GLU A 64 9.59 3.20 1.00
CA GLU A 64 10.25 2.72 -0.22
C GLU A 64 9.51 1.56 -0.88
N ASP A 65 8.87 0.71 -0.07
CA ASP A 65 8.07 -0.40 -0.60
C ASP A 65 6.72 0.10 -1.11
N ALA A 66 6.15 1.09 -0.43
CA ALA A 66 4.88 1.69 -0.84
C ALA A 66 4.99 2.33 -2.22
N GLN A 67 6.16 2.83 -2.58
CA GLN A 67 6.41 3.43 -3.90
C GLN A 67 6.30 2.41 -5.03
N LYS A 68 6.40 1.13 -4.72
CA LYS A 68 6.36 0.04 -5.71
C LYS A 68 4.95 -0.46 -5.98
N ILE A 69 3.97 0.07 -5.26
CA ILE A 69 2.59 -0.37 -5.37
C ILE A 69 1.79 0.72 -6.06
N SER A 70 1.39 0.45 -7.30
CA SER A 70 0.55 1.37 -8.06
C SER A 70 -0.90 1.18 -7.66
N ILE A 71 -1.61 2.28 -7.49
CA ILE A 71 -3.00 2.26 -7.05
C ILE A 71 -3.84 3.24 -7.86
N LYS A 72 -5.14 3.04 -7.77
CA LYS A 72 -6.13 3.99 -8.24
C LYS A 72 -6.92 4.43 -7.00
N GLU A 73 -6.88 5.72 -6.70
CA GLU A 73 -7.57 6.23 -5.52
C GLU A 73 -9.07 6.05 -5.67
N THR A 74 -9.71 5.61 -4.58
CA THR A 74 -11.17 5.44 -4.55
C THR A 74 -11.76 6.50 -3.64
N GLU A 75 -13.05 6.78 -3.85
CA GLU A 75 -13.78 7.67 -2.95
C GLU A 75 -14.01 6.95 -1.63
N THR A 76 -13.85 7.66 -0.53
CA THR A 76 -14.07 7.13 0.81
C THR A 76 -15.30 7.77 1.43
#